data_b8719ce1943d09e9292fed6bc50ff15f
#
_entry.id   b8719ce1943d09e9292fed6bc50ff15f
#
_cell.length_a   1.000
_cell.length_b   1.000
_cell.length_c   1.000
_cell.angle_alpha   90.00
_cell.angle_beta   90.00
_cell.angle_gamma   90.00
#
_symmetry.space_group_name_H-M   'P 1'
#
loop_
_entity.id
_entity.type
_entity.pdbx_description
1 polymer ?
#
loop_
_entity_poly.entity_id
_entity_poly.type
_entity_poly.pdbx_seq_one_letter_code
_entity_poly.pdbx_strand_id
1 'polypeptide(L)'
;MPMIDVYAPANLFPAGTDGVLGKELTMAVLRAEGVASPGPFHLNNTAAFIHRMDPHSVHTAATDSARTVRVQVITPPAALTREGQRRLVKEVTEIVTRSPATRHKRVAHG
;
A
#
# COMPACT_ATOMS: atom_id res chain seq x y z
N MET A 1 2.52 -5.82 -15.35
CA MET A 1 2.52 -6.43 -14.01
C MET A 1 2.46 -5.33 -12.98
N PRO A 2 1.37 -5.23 -12.20
CA PRO A 2 1.29 -4.20 -11.17
C PRO A 2 2.24 -4.49 -10.01
N MET A 3 2.83 -3.43 -9.47
CA MET A 3 3.69 -3.51 -8.30
C MET A 3 3.29 -2.44 -7.31
N ILE A 4 3.32 -2.79 -6.04
CA ILE A 4 2.98 -1.86 -4.96
C ILE A 4 4.18 -1.77 -4.03
N ASP A 5 4.58 -0.55 -3.72
CA ASP A 5 5.62 -0.29 -2.74
C ASP A 5 5.00 0.45 -1.56
N VAL A 6 5.19 -0.10 -0.37
CA VAL A 6 4.74 0.51 0.87
C VAL A 6 5.99 0.93 1.65
N TYR A 7 6.06 2.20 2.01
CA TYR A 7 7.16 2.75 2.80
C TYR A 7 6.61 3.18 4.15
N ALA A 8 7.09 2.59 5.20
CA ALA A 8 6.61 2.87 6.56
C ALA A 8 7.75 2.82 7.57
N PRO A 9 7.65 3.58 8.68
CA PRO A 9 8.60 3.40 9.78
C PRO A 9 8.59 1.95 10.27
N ALA A 10 9.76 1.39 10.52
CA ALA A 10 9.92 -0.03 10.86
C ALA A 10 9.14 -0.45 12.10
N ASN A 11 8.90 0.49 13.02
CA ASN A 11 8.19 0.23 14.28
C ASN A 11 6.71 0.57 14.24
N LEU A 12 6.16 0.92 13.06
CA LEU A 12 4.76 1.35 12.97
C LEU A 12 3.80 0.17 13.05
N PHE A 13 4.09 -0.91 12.33
CA PHE A 13 3.24 -2.09 12.29
C PHE A 13 3.84 -3.22 13.10
N PRO A 14 3.02 -3.97 13.84
CA PRO A 14 3.48 -5.16 14.55
C PRO A 14 4.05 -6.21 13.61
N ALA A 15 4.87 -7.10 14.15
CA ALA A 15 5.38 -8.24 13.39
C ALA A 15 4.21 -9.08 12.83
N GLY A 16 4.36 -9.55 11.60
CA GLY A 16 3.34 -10.35 10.94
C GLY A 16 2.30 -9.55 10.14
N THR A 17 2.26 -8.23 10.31
CA THR A 17 1.32 -7.38 9.56
C THR A 17 1.65 -7.31 8.07
N ASP A 18 2.93 -7.46 7.72
CA ASP A 18 3.39 -7.30 6.33
C ASP A 18 2.67 -8.23 5.36
N GLY A 19 2.52 -9.51 5.72
CA GLY A 19 1.85 -10.46 4.85
C GLY A 19 0.39 -10.13 4.63
N VAL A 20 -0.30 -9.66 5.65
CA VAL A 20 -1.70 -9.25 5.55
C VAL A 20 -1.83 -8.00 4.69
N LEU A 21 -1.00 -6.98 4.95
CA LEU A 21 -0.97 -5.77 4.14
C LEU A 21 -0.69 -6.08 2.67
N GLY A 22 0.33 -6.88 2.41
CA GLY A 22 0.72 -7.23 1.05
C GLY A 22 -0.41 -7.91 0.29
N LYS A 23 -1.09 -8.85 0.93
CA LYS A 23 -2.20 -9.56 0.31
C LYS A 23 -3.38 -8.62 0.03
N GLU A 24 -3.77 -7.83 1.01
CA GLU A 24 -4.91 -6.92 0.86
C GLU A 24 -4.65 -5.86 -0.21
N LEU A 25 -3.44 -5.30 -0.23
CA LEU A 25 -3.10 -4.26 -1.22
C LEU A 25 -3.01 -4.82 -2.63
N THR A 26 -2.40 -5.98 -2.82
CA THR A 26 -2.33 -6.60 -4.16
C THR A 26 -3.71 -6.94 -4.68
N MET A 27 -4.58 -7.46 -3.83
CA MET A 27 -5.96 -7.75 -4.24
C MET A 27 -6.74 -6.46 -4.57
N ALA A 28 -6.49 -5.38 -3.83
CA ALA A 28 -7.13 -4.09 -4.12
C ALA A 28 -6.73 -3.56 -5.49
N VAL A 29 -5.45 -3.69 -5.87
CA VAL A 29 -5.00 -3.26 -7.20
C VAL A 29 -5.65 -4.09 -8.30
N LEU A 30 -5.73 -5.41 -8.13
CA LEU A 30 -6.38 -6.27 -9.11
C LEU A 30 -7.86 -5.92 -9.27
N ARG A 31 -8.57 -5.64 -8.18
CA ARG A 31 -9.96 -5.18 -8.25
C ARG A 31 -10.08 -3.86 -9.00
N ALA A 32 -9.16 -2.93 -8.72
CA ALA A 32 -9.17 -1.63 -9.40
C ALA A 32 -8.92 -1.74 -10.89
N GLU A 33 -8.12 -2.72 -11.30
CA GLU A 33 -7.87 -3.02 -12.71
C GLU A 33 -9.00 -3.81 -13.38
N GLY A 34 -10.04 -4.15 -12.63
CA GLY A 34 -11.21 -4.86 -13.17
C GLY A 34 -11.07 -6.37 -13.21
N VAL A 35 -10.09 -6.93 -12.50
CA VAL A 35 -9.91 -8.38 -12.45
C VAL A 35 -10.81 -8.96 -11.36
N ALA A 36 -11.97 -9.50 -11.77
CA ALA A 36 -12.98 -10.00 -10.83
C ALA A 36 -12.57 -11.33 -10.19
N SER A 37 -11.91 -12.19 -10.96
CA SER A 37 -11.50 -13.52 -10.51
C SER A 37 -10.07 -13.75 -10.94
N PRO A 38 -9.08 -13.30 -10.13
CA PRO A 38 -7.68 -13.44 -10.51
C PRO A 38 -7.26 -14.91 -10.53
N GLY A 39 -6.66 -15.32 -11.64
CA GLY A 39 -6.07 -16.65 -11.78
C GLY A 39 -4.61 -16.66 -11.34
N PRO A 40 -3.92 -17.81 -11.47
CA PRO A 40 -2.53 -17.94 -11.04
C PRO A 40 -1.58 -16.92 -11.66
N PHE A 41 -1.79 -16.56 -12.91
CA PHE A 41 -0.96 -15.53 -13.57
C PHE A 41 -1.05 -14.20 -12.84
N HIS A 42 -2.27 -13.72 -12.56
CA HIS A 42 -2.48 -12.46 -11.86
C HIS A 42 -1.92 -12.50 -10.45
N LEU A 43 -2.18 -13.59 -9.73
CA LEU A 43 -1.75 -13.73 -8.34
C LEU A 43 -0.24 -13.78 -8.20
N ASN A 44 0.44 -14.46 -9.13
CA ASN A 44 1.89 -14.62 -9.07
C ASN A 44 2.66 -13.42 -9.65
N ASN A 45 1.98 -12.53 -10.37
CA ASN A 45 2.63 -11.40 -11.04
C ASN A 45 2.17 -10.03 -10.51
N THR A 46 1.48 -10.00 -9.39
CA THR A 46 1.11 -8.78 -8.70
C THR A 46 1.85 -8.76 -7.37
N ALA A 47 2.86 -7.92 -7.25
CA ALA A 47 3.77 -7.95 -6.12
C ALA A 47 3.62 -6.72 -5.23
N ALA A 48 3.78 -6.92 -3.92
CA ALA A 48 3.88 -5.85 -2.94
C ALA A 48 5.22 -5.93 -2.24
N PHE A 49 5.88 -4.80 -2.10
CA PHE A 49 7.15 -4.67 -1.41
C PHE A 49 6.95 -3.77 -0.20
N ILE A 50 7.23 -4.29 0.98
CA ILE A 50 7.09 -3.54 2.23
C ILE A 50 8.48 -3.06 2.64
N HIS A 51 8.68 -1.76 2.55
CA HIS A 51 9.95 -1.12 2.91
C HIS A 51 9.87 -0.62 4.33
N ARG A 52 10.64 -1.24 5.21
CA ARG A 52 10.70 -0.84 6.63
C ARG A 52 11.80 0.19 6.78
N MET A 53 11.40 1.43 6.99
CA MET A 53 12.31 2.57 7.10
C MET A 53 12.74 2.77 8.54
N ASP A 54 13.98 3.22 8.74
CA ASP A 54 14.41 3.67 10.04
C ASP A 54 13.42 4.74 10.53
N PRO A 55 12.87 4.60 11.76
CA PRO A 55 11.88 5.56 12.25
C PRO A 55 12.38 7.02 12.25
N HIS A 56 13.70 7.22 12.34
CA HIS A 56 14.29 8.56 12.32
C HIS A 56 14.54 9.09 10.92
N SER A 57 14.22 8.33 9.86
CA SER A 57 14.42 8.76 8.48
C SER A 57 13.15 9.19 7.77
N VAL A 58 12.01 9.21 8.45
CA VAL A 58 10.72 9.61 7.89
C VAL A 58 10.29 10.94 8.51
N HIS A 59 10.16 11.96 7.69
CA HIS A 59 9.88 13.32 8.17
C HIS A 59 8.77 13.96 7.36
N THR A 60 8.02 14.84 8.00
CA THR A 60 7.16 15.80 7.29
C THR A 60 7.73 17.21 7.55
N ALA A 61 7.18 18.21 6.89
CA ALA A 61 7.60 19.59 7.11
C ALA A 61 7.36 20.04 8.57
N ALA A 62 6.40 19.41 9.25
CA ALA A 62 6.00 19.78 10.61
C ALA A 62 6.59 18.88 11.69
N THR A 63 7.04 17.67 11.34
CA THR A 63 7.32 16.63 12.34
C THR A 63 8.55 15.82 11.95
N ASP A 64 9.51 15.74 12.86
CA ASP A 64 10.62 14.79 12.76
C ASP A 64 10.14 13.41 13.20
N SER A 65 10.73 12.35 12.61
CA SER A 65 10.37 10.97 12.92
C SER A 65 8.86 10.76 12.79
N ALA A 66 8.30 11.18 11.64
CA ALA A 66 6.87 11.14 11.38
C ALA A 66 6.39 9.69 11.19
N ARG A 67 5.17 9.43 11.62
CA ARG A 67 4.52 8.12 11.47
C ARG A 67 3.65 8.11 10.20
N THR A 68 4.29 8.34 9.08
CA THR A 68 3.67 8.47 7.78
C THR A 68 3.93 7.23 6.94
N VAL A 69 2.89 6.73 6.29
CA VAL A 69 2.98 5.60 5.35
C VAL A 69 2.81 6.15 3.95
N ARG A 70 3.75 5.81 3.06
CA ARG A 70 3.64 6.12 1.64
C ARG A 70 3.35 4.84 0.87
N VAL A 71 2.34 4.90 0.00
CA VAL A 71 2.03 3.79 -0.89
C VAL A 71 2.17 4.27 -2.33
N GLN A 72 2.97 3.56 -3.10
CA GLN A 72 3.18 3.84 -4.52
C GLN A 72 2.75 2.62 -5.32
N VAL A 73 1.94 2.84 -6.35
CA VAL A 73 1.46 1.78 -7.23
C VAL A 73 1.94 2.06 -8.64
N ILE A 74 2.55 1.04 -9.25
CA ILE A 74 2.95 1.07 -10.65
C ILE A 74 2.11 0.04 -11.39
N THR A 75 1.37 0.49 -12.39
CA THR A 75 0.53 -0.38 -13.22
C THR A 75 0.87 -0.17 -14.69
N PRO A 76 0.53 -1.14 -15.57
CA PRO A 76 0.68 -0.94 -17.00
C PRO A 76 -0.15 0.26 -17.48
N PRO A 77 0.27 0.95 -18.56
CA PRO A 77 -0.52 2.03 -19.14
C PRO A 77 -1.95 1.58 -19.42
N ALA A 78 -2.92 2.45 -19.12
CA ALA A 78 -4.34 2.23 -19.33
C ALA A 78 -4.96 1.06 -18.54
N ALA A 79 -4.22 0.44 -17.61
CA ALA A 79 -4.77 -0.61 -16.76
C ALA A 79 -5.81 -0.08 -15.78
N LEU A 80 -5.69 1.18 -15.37
CA LEU A 80 -6.63 1.84 -14.47
C LEU A 80 -7.36 2.98 -15.18
N THR A 81 -8.68 2.96 -15.11
CA THR A 81 -9.50 4.12 -15.49
C THR A 81 -9.38 5.18 -14.39
N ARG A 82 -9.87 6.40 -14.66
CA ARG A 82 -9.91 7.45 -13.64
C ARG A 82 -10.73 7.00 -12.42
N GLU A 83 -11.85 6.34 -12.64
CA GLU A 83 -12.68 5.81 -11.56
C GLU A 83 -11.95 4.70 -10.81
N GLY A 84 -11.24 3.82 -11.51
CA GLY A 84 -10.42 2.78 -10.89
C GLY A 84 -9.32 3.37 -10.02
N GLN A 85 -8.70 4.46 -10.47
CA GLN A 85 -7.69 5.16 -9.66
C GLN A 85 -8.29 5.73 -8.37
N ARG A 86 -9.47 6.35 -8.44
CA ARG A 86 -10.14 6.88 -7.26
C ARG A 86 -10.51 5.78 -6.29
N ARG A 87 -11.03 4.66 -6.79
CA ARG A 87 -11.36 3.51 -5.95
C ARG A 87 -10.13 2.96 -5.28
N LEU A 88 -9.01 2.85 -6.00
CA LEU A 88 -7.77 2.33 -5.46
C LEU A 88 -7.25 3.21 -4.32
N VAL A 89 -7.23 4.52 -4.51
CA VAL A 89 -6.80 5.45 -3.46
C VAL A 89 -7.65 5.27 -2.20
N LYS A 90 -8.96 5.15 -2.37
CA LYS A 90 -9.87 4.96 -1.24
C LYS A 90 -9.61 3.63 -0.54
N GLU A 91 -9.51 2.53 -1.28
CA GLU A 91 -9.28 1.20 -0.71
C GLU A 91 -7.92 1.11 -0.02
N VAL A 92 -6.87 1.64 -0.64
CA VAL A 92 -5.53 1.64 -0.05
C VAL A 92 -5.52 2.41 1.27
N THR A 93 -6.16 3.57 1.29
CA THR A 93 -6.27 4.38 2.51
C THR A 93 -7.00 3.60 3.61
N GLU A 94 -8.10 2.94 3.28
CA GLU A 94 -8.85 2.14 4.24
C GLU A 94 -8.03 0.96 4.78
N ILE A 95 -7.35 0.24 3.90
CA ILE A 95 -6.52 -0.92 4.27
C ILE A 95 -5.41 -0.50 5.25
N VAL A 96 -4.67 0.53 4.89
CA VAL A 96 -3.56 1.00 5.73
C VAL A 96 -4.09 1.56 7.05
N THR A 97 -5.18 2.30 7.02
CA THR A 97 -5.76 2.94 8.21
C THR A 97 -6.25 1.91 9.22
N ARG A 98 -6.91 0.83 8.77
CA ARG A 98 -7.44 -0.19 9.67
C ARG A 98 -6.41 -1.23 10.10
N SER A 99 -5.24 -1.27 9.45
CA SER A 99 -4.19 -2.21 9.81
C SER A 99 -3.66 -1.92 11.21
N PRO A 100 -3.34 -2.95 12.02
CA PRO A 100 -2.81 -2.74 13.36
C PRO A 100 -1.57 -1.86 13.33
N ALA A 101 -1.49 -0.93 14.26
CA ALA A 101 -0.34 -0.06 14.42
C ALA A 101 -0.10 0.19 15.89
N THR A 102 1.16 0.47 16.26
CA THR A 102 1.51 0.78 17.63
C THR A 102 0.98 2.14 18.07
N ARG A 103 0.73 3.04 17.09
CA ARG A 103 0.21 4.39 17.32
C ARG A 103 -0.55 4.86 16.10
N HIS A 104 -1.18 6.04 16.24
CA HIS A 104 -1.83 6.71 15.14
C HIS A 104 -0.85 6.95 13.98
N LYS A 105 -1.33 6.75 12.75
CA LYS A 105 -0.53 6.92 11.54
C LYS A 105 -1.26 7.76 10.50
N ARG A 106 -0.49 8.29 9.56
CA ARG A 106 -1.02 9.04 8.42
C ARG A 106 -0.64 8.30 7.13
N VAL A 107 -1.49 8.39 6.12
CA VAL A 107 -1.25 7.77 4.83
C VAL A 107 -0.95 8.86 3.80
N ALA A 108 0.15 8.68 3.06
CA ALA A 108 0.52 9.54 1.94
C ALA A 108 0.55 8.71 0.66
N HIS A 109 0.04 9.27 -0.42
CA HIS A 109 0.00 8.64 -1.73
C HIS A 109 0.94 9.35 -2.68
N GLY A 110 1.68 8.56 -3.46
CA GLY A 110 2.61 9.10 -4.41
C GLY A 110 2.52 8.48 -5.79
#